data_763ac7daf99bfca18fd33fe9f2fea7c2
#
_entry.id   763ac7daf99bfca18fd33fe9f2fea7c2
#
_cell.length_a   1.000
_cell.length_b   1.000
_cell.length_c   1.000
_cell.angle_alpha   90.00
_cell.angle_beta   90.00
_cell.angle_gamma   90.00
#
_symmetry.space_group_name_H-M   'P 1'
#
loop_
_entity.id
_entity.type
_entity.pdbx_description
1 polymer ?
#
loop_
_entity_poly.entity_id
_entity_poly.type
_entity_poly.pdbx_seq_one_letter_code
_entity_poly.pdbx_strand_id
1 'polypeptide(L)'
;MAKSPRSSKAKGRRLQNYVRDILRDVYHQLHEDDIKSQTMGMTGEDIVRSPAAKEVCAFSFECKNVERLQIWRAIEQCEANKPDCSAPAIVFKKNGKQPYVALPFTVFCDMLQYENEERLSG
;
A
#
# COMPACT_ATOMS: atom_id res chain seq x y z
N MET A 1 24.52 -7.40 -11.76
CA MET A 1 23.95 -6.96 -13.05
C MET A 1 22.74 -6.07 -12.82
N ALA A 2 22.64 -4.99 -13.58
CA ALA A 2 21.45 -4.16 -13.57
C ALA A 2 20.28 -4.91 -14.20
N LYS A 3 19.11 -4.82 -13.59
CA LYS A 3 17.90 -5.44 -14.14
C LYS A 3 17.36 -4.60 -15.28
N SER A 4 16.75 -5.25 -16.27
CA SER A 4 16.08 -4.53 -17.34
C SER A 4 14.87 -3.76 -16.79
N PRO A 5 14.48 -2.64 -17.44
CA PRO A 5 13.25 -1.93 -17.06
C PRO A 5 12.01 -2.83 -17.08
N ARG A 6 11.96 -3.76 -18.03
CA ARG A 6 10.87 -4.71 -18.16
C ARG A 6 10.76 -5.62 -16.93
N SER A 7 11.90 -6.13 -16.43
CA SER A 7 11.95 -6.96 -15.24
C SER A 7 11.52 -6.17 -13.99
N SER A 8 11.98 -4.92 -13.88
CA SER A 8 11.63 -4.04 -12.77
C SER A 8 10.14 -3.71 -12.74
N LYS A 9 9.54 -3.46 -13.90
CA LYS A 9 8.09 -3.23 -14.02
C LYS A 9 7.29 -4.46 -13.63
N ALA A 10 7.74 -5.64 -14.05
CA ALA A 10 7.08 -6.90 -13.71
C ALA A 10 7.10 -7.15 -12.19
N LYS A 11 8.22 -6.86 -11.54
CA LYS A 11 8.35 -7.00 -10.08
C LYS A 11 7.40 -6.04 -9.36
N GLY A 12 7.36 -4.80 -9.80
CA GLY A 12 6.46 -3.79 -9.22
C GLY A 12 5.00 -4.19 -9.36
N ARG A 13 4.60 -4.66 -10.53
CA ARG A 13 3.24 -5.12 -10.79
C ARG A 13 2.87 -6.31 -9.91
N ARG A 14 3.79 -7.27 -9.75
CA ARG A 14 3.54 -8.42 -8.87
C ARG A 14 3.27 -7.99 -7.44
N LEU A 15 4.04 -7.05 -6.92
CA LEU A 15 3.83 -6.54 -5.57
C LEU A 15 2.50 -5.80 -5.46
N GLN A 16 2.17 -4.94 -6.42
CA GLN A 16 0.87 -4.25 -6.43
C GLN A 16 -0.29 -5.24 -6.43
N ASN A 17 -0.22 -6.27 -7.26
CA ASN A 17 -1.27 -7.28 -7.35
C ASN A 17 -1.37 -8.09 -6.06
N TYR A 18 -0.25 -8.39 -5.43
CA TYR A 18 -0.22 -9.07 -4.14
C TYR A 18 -0.91 -8.23 -3.07
N VAL A 19 -0.57 -6.95 -2.98
CA VAL A 19 -1.19 -6.02 -2.02
C VAL A 19 -2.69 -5.90 -2.27
N ARG A 20 -3.07 -5.72 -3.54
CA ARG A 20 -4.49 -5.68 -3.94
C ARG A 20 -5.25 -6.90 -3.45
N ASP A 21 -4.70 -8.09 -3.67
CA ASP A 21 -5.36 -9.33 -3.32
C ASP A 21 -5.53 -9.47 -1.79
N ILE A 22 -4.51 -9.10 -1.03
CA ILE A 22 -4.58 -9.10 0.43
C ILE A 22 -5.65 -8.10 0.91
N LEU A 23 -5.69 -6.91 0.33
CA LEU A 23 -6.67 -5.90 0.72
C LEU A 23 -8.11 -6.33 0.40
N ARG A 24 -8.30 -7.03 -0.72
CA ARG A 24 -9.61 -7.61 -1.06
C ARG A 24 -10.05 -8.64 -0.02
N ASP A 25 -9.12 -9.44 0.49
CA ASP A 25 -9.42 -10.39 1.55
C ASP A 25 -9.77 -9.69 2.87
N VAL A 26 -9.02 -8.64 3.21
CA VAL A 26 -9.27 -7.86 4.43
C VAL A 26 -10.64 -7.18 4.38
N TYR A 27 -10.95 -6.56 3.25
CA TYR A 27 -12.22 -5.83 3.06
C TYR A 27 -13.21 -6.70 2.27
N HIS A 28 -13.48 -7.89 2.79
CA HIS A 28 -14.30 -8.89 2.11
C HIS A 28 -15.74 -8.45 1.86
N GLN A 29 -16.21 -7.41 2.56
CA GLN A 29 -17.55 -6.86 2.35
C GLN A 29 -17.65 -5.99 1.09
N LEU A 30 -16.51 -5.59 0.52
CA LEU A 30 -16.47 -4.79 -0.70
C LEU A 30 -16.51 -5.68 -1.94
N HIS A 31 -16.95 -5.10 -3.07
CA HIS A 31 -16.80 -5.74 -4.36
C HIS A 31 -15.33 -5.72 -4.79
N GLU A 32 -14.90 -6.70 -5.56
CA GLU A 32 -13.49 -6.75 -5.98
C GLU A 32 -13.08 -5.52 -6.80
N ASP A 33 -14.02 -4.91 -7.54
CA ASP A 33 -13.75 -3.70 -8.32
C ASP A 33 -13.54 -2.46 -7.46
N ASP A 34 -13.85 -2.53 -6.17
CA ASP A 34 -13.61 -1.40 -5.25
C ASP A 34 -12.12 -1.20 -4.93
N ILE A 35 -11.31 -2.23 -5.14
CA ILE A 35 -9.87 -2.18 -4.89
C ILE A 35 -9.14 -2.77 -6.11
N LYS A 36 -8.39 -1.90 -6.81
CA LYS A 36 -7.72 -2.28 -8.05
C LYS A 36 -6.26 -1.85 -8.04
N SER A 37 -5.40 -2.61 -8.72
CA SER A 37 -4.05 -2.16 -9.04
C SER A 37 -4.11 -1.04 -10.08
N GLN A 38 -3.32 0.02 -9.85
CA GLN A 38 -3.16 1.08 -10.84
C GLN A 38 -2.45 0.52 -12.08
N THR A 39 -2.84 1.01 -13.23
CA THR A 39 -2.14 0.68 -14.48
C THR A 39 -0.71 1.19 -14.40
N MET A 40 0.25 0.33 -14.75
CA MET A 40 1.67 0.68 -14.70
C MET A 40 1.95 1.89 -15.60
N GLY A 41 2.72 2.83 -15.08
CA GLY A 41 3.07 4.06 -15.79
C GLY A 41 2.07 5.19 -15.61
N MET A 42 0.94 4.95 -14.98
CA MET A 42 -0.04 5.99 -14.68
C MET A 42 0.32 6.68 -13.37
N THR A 43 -0.08 7.95 -13.24
CA THR A 43 0.08 8.72 -12.02
C THR A 43 -1.06 8.40 -11.03
N GLY A 44 -0.85 8.72 -9.77
CA GLY A 44 -1.82 8.47 -8.72
C GLY A 44 -1.37 7.37 -7.78
N GLU A 45 -2.25 6.94 -6.90
CA GLU A 45 -1.92 5.87 -5.94
C GLU A 45 -1.79 4.53 -6.65
N ASP A 46 -0.92 3.66 -6.13
CA ASP A 46 -0.67 2.34 -6.73
C ASP A 46 -1.86 1.40 -6.57
N ILE A 47 -2.62 1.56 -5.51
CA ILE A 47 -3.86 0.82 -5.29
C ILE A 47 -5.01 1.82 -5.38
N VAL A 48 -5.83 1.65 -6.40
CA VAL A 48 -6.96 2.56 -6.66
C VAL A 48 -8.16 2.10 -5.84
N ARG A 49 -8.64 2.99 -4.97
CA ARG A 49 -9.79 2.73 -4.11
C ARG A 49 -11.01 3.45 -4.65
N SER A 50 -12.14 2.75 -4.76
CA SER A 50 -13.43 3.36 -5.07
C SER A 50 -13.90 4.25 -3.91
N PRO A 51 -14.94 5.08 -4.12
CA PRO A 51 -15.53 5.82 -3.00
C PRO A 51 -15.92 4.91 -1.82
N ALA A 52 -16.50 3.76 -2.09
CA ALA A 52 -16.86 2.80 -1.03
C ALA A 52 -15.63 2.30 -0.28
N ALA A 53 -14.55 1.99 -1.01
CA ALA A 53 -13.30 1.55 -0.39
C ALA A 53 -12.66 2.65 0.46
N LYS A 54 -12.74 3.91 0.01
CA LYS A 54 -12.18 5.04 0.77
C LYS A 54 -12.89 5.27 2.09
N GLU A 55 -14.14 4.87 2.22
CA GLU A 55 -14.88 4.99 3.48
C GLU A 55 -14.37 4.02 4.54
N VAL A 56 -13.83 2.88 4.15
CA VAL A 56 -13.39 1.84 5.10
C VAL A 56 -11.87 1.69 5.17
N CYS A 57 -11.15 2.13 4.16
CA CYS A 57 -9.69 2.05 4.11
C CYS A 57 -9.09 3.44 4.07
N ALA A 58 -8.53 3.88 5.18
CA ALA A 58 -7.98 5.23 5.34
C ALA A 58 -6.53 5.34 4.88
N PHE A 59 -6.04 4.39 4.09
CA PHE A 59 -4.65 4.37 3.64
C PHE A 59 -4.54 4.51 2.13
N SER A 60 -3.55 5.27 1.69
CA SER A 60 -3.11 5.31 0.30
C SER A 60 -1.82 4.53 0.18
N PHE A 61 -1.76 3.57 -0.73
CA PHE A 61 -0.66 2.62 -0.81
C PHE A 61 0.30 2.96 -1.95
N GLU A 62 1.59 2.96 -1.61
CA GLU A 62 2.71 3.00 -2.57
C GLU A 62 3.44 1.67 -2.45
N CYS A 63 3.69 1.01 -3.57
CA CYS A 63 4.33 -0.32 -3.58
C CYS A 63 5.71 -0.23 -4.24
N LYS A 64 6.73 -0.67 -3.53
CA LYS A 64 8.12 -0.62 -4.01
C LYS A 64 8.78 -2.00 -3.88
N ASN A 65 9.10 -2.60 -5.00
CA ASN A 65 9.85 -3.86 -5.05
C ASN A 65 11.21 -3.59 -5.68
N VAL A 66 12.14 -3.10 -4.87
CA VAL A 66 13.47 -2.67 -5.32
C VAL A 66 14.54 -3.12 -4.33
N GLU A 67 15.77 -3.33 -4.80
CA GLU A 67 16.85 -3.80 -3.95
C GLU A 67 17.37 -2.73 -2.99
N ARG A 68 17.32 -1.46 -3.40
CA ARG A 68 17.76 -0.32 -2.57
C ARG A 68 16.66 0.72 -2.52
N LEU A 69 15.88 0.70 -1.45
CA LEU A 69 14.75 1.60 -1.31
C LEU A 69 15.20 2.96 -0.78
N GLN A 70 14.80 4.00 -1.50
CA GLN A 70 14.90 5.39 -1.04
C GLN A 70 13.62 5.70 -0.27
N ILE A 71 13.59 5.37 1.02
CA ILE A 71 12.34 5.40 1.80
C ILE A 71 11.71 6.79 1.87
N TRP A 72 12.51 7.83 2.09
CA TRP A 72 11.97 9.19 2.17
C TRP A 72 11.39 9.64 0.85
N ARG A 73 12.02 9.30 -0.25
CA ARG A 73 11.50 9.60 -1.59
C ARG A 73 10.18 8.86 -1.84
N ALA A 74 10.09 7.60 -1.41
CA ALA A 74 8.85 6.82 -1.55
C ALA A 74 7.71 7.44 -0.73
N ILE A 75 8.00 7.91 0.49
CA ILE A 75 7.02 8.60 1.33
C ILE A 75 6.54 9.88 0.64
N GLU A 76 7.47 10.70 0.13
CA GLU A 76 7.13 11.94 -0.57
C GLU A 76 6.28 11.66 -1.81
N GLN A 77 6.61 10.61 -2.56
CA GLN A 77 5.85 10.22 -3.74
C GLN A 77 4.43 9.80 -3.36
N CYS A 78 4.28 9.02 -2.29
CA CYS A 78 2.97 8.61 -1.79
C CYS A 78 2.13 9.82 -1.37
N GLU A 79 2.72 10.77 -0.64
CA GLU A 79 2.05 11.98 -0.22
C GLU A 79 1.60 12.82 -1.43
N ALA A 80 2.43 12.90 -2.47
CA ALA A 80 2.09 13.65 -3.68
C ALA A 80 0.98 12.98 -4.50
N ASN A 81 0.91 11.66 -4.48
CA ASN A 81 -0.01 10.89 -5.32
C ASN A 81 -1.34 10.55 -4.63
N LYS A 82 -1.43 10.68 -3.32
CA LYS A 82 -2.67 10.32 -2.63
C LYS A 82 -3.77 11.34 -2.97
N PRO A 83 -5.00 10.86 -3.22
CA PRO A 83 -6.07 11.74 -3.70
C PRO A 83 -6.83 12.48 -2.60
N ASP A 84 -6.57 12.18 -1.35
CA ASP A 84 -7.38 12.67 -0.22
C ASP A 84 -6.52 12.80 1.04
N CYS A 85 -7.19 12.90 2.19
CA CYS A 85 -6.54 13.00 3.51
C CYS A 85 -6.10 11.63 4.06
N SER A 86 -6.05 10.60 3.24
CA SER A 86 -5.64 9.27 3.68
C SER A 86 -4.18 9.28 4.14
N ALA A 87 -3.84 8.32 5.01
CA ALA A 87 -2.48 8.15 5.50
C ALA A 87 -1.63 7.40 4.47
N PRO A 88 -0.37 7.80 4.28
CA PRO A 88 0.50 7.06 3.38
C PRO A 88 0.90 5.71 4.00
N ALA A 89 0.93 4.68 3.17
CA ALA A 89 1.39 3.35 3.53
C ALA A 89 2.31 2.85 2.42
N ILE A 90 3.59 2.70 2.73
CA ILE A 90 4.57 2.26 1.76
C ILE A 90 4.82 0.77 1.98
N VAL A 91 4.32 -0.06 1.08
CA VAL A 91 4.58 -1.50 1.09
C VAL A 91 5.83 -1.74 0.26
N PHE A 92 6.84 -2.32 0.87
CA PHE A 92 8.13 -2.49 0.19
C PHE A 92 8.74 -3.85 0.46
N LYS A 93 9.48 -4.31 -0.51
CA LYS A 93 10.28 -5.53 -0.39
C LYS A 93 11.45 -5.47 -1.35
N LYS A 94 12.40 -6.38 -1.15
CA LYS A 94 13.45 -6.70 -2.14
C LYS A 94 13.46 -8.20 -2.40
N ASN A 95 14.25 -8.65 -3.36
CA ASN A 95 14.31 -10.05 -3.74
C ASN A 95 14.61 -10.93 -2.52
N GLY A 96 13.85 -12.02 -2.37
CA GLY A 96 14.05 -12.98 -1.30
C GLY A 96 13.58 -12.54 0.07
N LYS A 97 12.95 -11.37 0.19
CA LYS A 97 12.44 -10.86 1.48
C LYS A 97 10.93 -10.70 1.45
N GLN A 98 10.30 -10.88 2.61
CA GLN A 98 8.87 -10.64 2.73
C GLN A 98 8.56 -9.13 2.67
N PRO A 99 7.34 -8.76 2.27
CA PRO A 99 6.95 -7.36 2.29
C PRO A 99 6.83 -6.80 3.71
N TYR A 100 7.17 -5.52 3.83
CA TYR A 100 6.99 -4.73 5.04
C TYR A 100 6.20 -3.49 4.69
N VAL A 101 5.66 -2.80 5.68
CA VAL A 101 4.96 -1.54 5.49
C VAL A 101 5.57 -0.45 6.37
N ALA A 102 5.76 0.74 5.79
CA ALA A 102 6.13 1.93 6.54
C ALA A 102 4.90 2.83 6.65
N LEU A 103 4.61 3.28 7.86
CA LEU A 103 3.49 4.15 8.20
C LEU A 103 3.98 5.32 9.04
N PRO A 104 3.25 6.45 9.06
CA PRO A 104 3.51 7.47 10.08
C PRO A 104 3.37 6.86 11.47
N PHE A 105 4.28 7.19 12.38
CA PHE A 105 4.28 6.59 13.71
C PHE A 105 2.98 6.88 14.46
N THR A 106 2.43 8.08 14.31
CA THR A 106 1.17 8.46 14.96
C THR A 106 0.00 7.59 14.48
N VAL A 107 -0.03 7.24 13.21
CA VAL A 107 -1.04 6.35 12.64
C VAL A 107 -0.91 4.95 13.22
N PHE A 108 0.32 4.46 13.33
CA PHE A 108 0.57 3.15 13.96
C PHE A 108 0.11 3.16 15.43
N CYS A 109 0.35 4.26 16.16
CA CYS A 109 -0.12 4.40 17.55
C CYS A 109 -1.65 4.35 17.64
N ASP A 110 -2.36 4.93 16.69
CA ASP A 110 -3.83 4.84 16.64
C ASP A 110 -4.28 3.39 16.50
N MET A 111 -3.58 2.62 15.67
CA MET A 111 -3.86 1.19 15.50
C MET A 111 -3.60 0.42 16.81
N LEU A 112 -2.52 0.75 17.53
CA LEU A 112 -2.21 0.13 18.81
C LEU A 112 -3.27 0.47 19.85
N GLN A 113 -3.77 1.69 19.86
CA GLN A 113 -4.82 2.12 20.76
C GLN A 113 -6.11 1.32 20.51
N TYR A 114 -6.48 1.18 19.26
CA TYR A 114 -7.65 0.39 18.88
C TYR A 114 -7.48 -1.07 19.33
N GLU A 115 -6.32 -1.67 19.07
CA GLU A 115 -6.03 -3.05 19.50
C GLU A 115 -6.15 -3.19 21.01
N ASN A 116 -5.61 -2.22 21.76
CA ASN A 116 -5.67 -2.25 23.22
C ASN A 116 -7.12 -2.18 23.72
N GLU A 117 -7.93 -1.32 23.14
CA GLU A 117 -9.35 -1.18 23.49
C GLU A 117 -10.14 -2.46 23.18
N GLU A 118 -9.84 -3.09 22.04
CA GLU A 118 -10.47 -4.37 21.69
C GLU A 118 -10.11 -5.47 22.68
N ARG A 119 -8.86 -5.53 23.14
CA ARG A 119 -8.42 -6.52 24.12
C ARG A 119 -9.04 -6.29 25.49
N LEU A 120 -9.26 -5.01 25.87
CA LEU A 120 -9.87 -4.67 27.14
C LEU A 120 -11.36 -5.00 27.16
N SER A 121 -12.04 -4.92 26.02
CA SER A 121 -13.48 -5.16 25.92
C SER A 121 -13.83 -6.63 25.66
N GLY A 122 -12.83 -7.42 25.27
CA GLY A 122 -13.02 -8.86 24.99
C GLY A 122 -12.55 -9.73 26.15
#